data_bd5616eebb7a9a96930a0b7a7edc321f
#
_entry.id   bd5616eebb7a9a96930a0b7a7edc321f
#
_cell.length_a   1.000
_cell.length_b   1.000
_cell.length_c   1.000
_cell.angle_alpha   90.00
_cell.angle_beta   90.00
_cell.angle_gamma   90.00
#
_symmetry.space_group_name_H-M   'P 1'
#
loop_
_entity.id
_entity.type
_entity.pdbx_description
1 polymer ?
#
loop_
_entity_poly.entity_id
_entity_poly.type
_entity_poly.pdbx_seq_one_letter_code
_entity_poly.pdbx_strand_id
1 'polypeptide(L)'
;MDAVRLRRVNRWLAQGLGGELADLYVDSHETPAAEAYRSRSRLDFLNRLTGDIRRPGFAMVIAETDHLVGCAFGFPVAGDGFWWLGFDGALPQGIEQPTASGGVFAITSILVQPHPQDQDVARRLQERLLSDHQASFGATLVDPDDHPTLAALRSWRWLDVGEVWRPAGPTMFRALVLPLGERTTARLEGLAHDASTRWPG
;
A
#
# COMPACT_ATOMS: atom_id res chain seq x y z
N MET A 1 -21.48 4.90 19.89
CA MET A 1 -20.34 4.85 18.94
C MET A 1 -20.35 3.45 18.34
N ASP A 2 -20.71 3.34 17.08
CA ASP A 2 -20.77 2.04 16.43
C ASP A 2 -19.36 1.53 16.19
N ALA A 3 -19.13 0.27 16.60
CA ALA A 3 -17.80 -0.33 16.48
C ALA A 3 -17.48 -0.57 15.01
N VAL A 4 -16.33 -0.04 14.55
CA VAL A 4 -15.82 -0.29 13.19
C VAL A 4 -15.56 -1.78 13.02
N ARG A 5 -16.26 -2.40 12.07
CA ARG A 5 -16.12 -3.79 11.69
C ARG A 5 -15.27 -3.94 10.43
N LEU A 6 -14.29 -4.83 10.49
CA LEU A 6 -13.45 -5.16 9.32
C LEU A 6 -14.01 -6.41 8.63
N ARG A 7 -14.19 -6.34 7.30
CA ARG A 7 -14.69 -7.43 6.50
C ARG A 7 -13.86 -7.62 5.23
N ARG A 8 -13.45 -8.85 4.98
CA ARG A 8 -12.85 -9.22 3.69
C ARG A 8 -13.92 -9.27 2.61
N VAL A 9 -13.60 -8.74 1.44
CA VAL A 9 -14.49 -8.77 0.27
C VAL A 9 -13.79 -9.46 -0.90
N ASN A 10 -14.58 -10.20 -1.68
CA ASN A 10 -14.10 -10.83 -2.89
C ASN A 10 -14.08 -9.83 -4.06
N ARG A 11 -13.46 -10.21 -5.18
CA ARG A 11 -13.32 -9.34 -6.35
C ARG A 11 -14.65 -8.84 -6.93
N TRP A 12 -15.69 -9.65 -6.90
CA TRP A 12 -17.02 -9.28 -7.40
C TRP A 12 -17.66 -8.18 -6.56
N LEU A 13 -17.57 -8.33 -5.25
CA LEU A 13 -18.06 -7.32 -4.32
C LEU A 13 -17.21 -6.04 -4.40
N ALA A 14 -15.88 -6.15 -4.48
CA ALA A 14 -14.99 -5.01 -4.68
C ALA A 14 -15.35 -4.21 -5.95
N GLN A 15 -15.67 -4.91 -7.04
CA GLN A 15 -16.13 -4.29 -8.28
C GLN A 15 -17.48 -3.58 -8.11
N GLY A 16 -18.43 -4.20 -7.38
CA GLY A 16 -19.73 -3.60 -7.08
C GLY A 16 -19.63 -2.36 -6.20
N LEU A 17 -18.66 -2.30 -5.28
CA LEU A 17 -18.40 -1.16 -4.41
C LEU A 17 -17.60 -0.04 -5.08
N GLY A 18 -17.23 -0.17 -6.36
CA GLY A 18 -16.33 0.77 -7.05
C GLY A 18 -16.76 2.24 -6.91
N GLY A 19 -18.06 2.52 -6.96
CA GLY A 19 -18.59 3.87 -6.76
C GLY A 19 -18.31 4.44 -5.38
N GLU A 20 -18.64 3.68 -4.33
CA GLU A 20 -18.43 4.07 -2.94
C GLU A 20 -16.93 4.20 -2.60
N LEU A 21 -16.10 3.29 -3.14
CA LEU A 21 -14.65 3.35 -2.99
C LEU A 21 -14.04 4.57 -3.68
N ALA A 22 -14.57 4.97 -4.82
CA ALA A 22 -14.12 6.16 -5.52
C ALA A 22 -14.53 7.45 -4.81
N ASP A 23 -15.70 7.47 -4.17
CA ASP A 23 -16.12 8.57 -3.30
C ASP A 23 -15.23 8.68 -2.07
N LEU A 24 -14.97 7.55 -1.41
CA LEU A 24 -14.03 7.48 -0.29
C LEU A 24 -12.63 7.96 -0.68
N TYR A 25 -12.15 7.60 -1.89
CA TYR A 25 -10.86 8.08 -2.41
C TYR A 25 -10.82 9.60 -2.53
N VAL A 26 -11.86 10.19 -3.11
CA VAL A 26 -11.95 11.66 -3.26
C VAL A 26 -12.01 12.36 -1.92
N ASP A 27 -12.79 11.82 -0.99
CA ASP A 27 -12.97 12.40 0.34
C ASP A 27 -11.72 12.26 1.23
N SER A 28 -10.94 11.19 1.06
CA SER A 28 -9.69 10.97 1.81
C SER A 28 -8.55 11.92 1.38
N HIS A 29 -8.65 12.51 0.20
CA HIS A 29 -7.69 13.47 -0.33
C HIS A 29 -8.25 14.89 -0.22
N GLU A 30 -8.38 15.39 1.02
CA GLU A 30 -8.92 16.71 1.34
C GLU A 30 -8.21 17.86 0.59
N THR A 31 -8.61 18.11 -0.65
CA THR A 31 -8.31 19.36 -1.32
C THR A 31 -9.65 19.97 -1.76
N PRO A 32 -9.95 21.23 -1.42
CA PRO A 32 -11.11 21.94 -1.96
C PRO A 32 -10.90 22.17 -3.47
N ALA A 33 -11.08 21.11 -4.24
CA ALA A 33 -10.84 21.11 -5.67
C ALA A 33 -12.14 21.33 -6.42
N ALA A 34 -12.03 21.97 -7.60
CA ALA A 34 -13.14 22.14 -8.53
C ALA A 34 -13.75 20.77 -8.90
N GLU A 35 -15.07 20.73 -9.14
CA GLU A 35 -15.84 19.52 -9.50
C GLU A 35 -15.21 18.72 -10.64
N ALA A 36 -14.64 19.41 -11.63
CA ALA A 36 -13.93 18.76 -12.74
C ALA A 36 -12.68 17.98 -12.30
N TYR A 37 -11.98 18.45 -11.28
CA TYR A 37 -10.81 17.74 -10.70
C TYR A 37 -11.26 16.51 -9.92
N ARG A 38 -12.29 16.63 -9.10
CA ARG A 38 -12.88 15.50 -8.34
C ARG A 38 -13.34 14.39 -9.29
N SER A 39 -14.02 14.73 -10.37
CA SER A 39 -14.49 13.78 -11.39
C SER A 39 -13.33 13.05 -12.07
N ARG A 40 -12.23 13.75 -12.40
CA ARG A 40 -11.03 13.15 -12.99
C ARG A 40 -10.36 12.20 -12.02
N SER A 41 -10.12 12.62 -10.78
CA SER A 41 -9.49 11.79 -9.72
C SER A 41 -10.29 10.54 -9.46
N ARG A 42 -11.62 10.64 -9.46
CA ARG A 42 -12.56 9.51 -9.35
C ARG A 42 -12.37 8.50 -10.48
N LEU A 43 -12.29 8.95 -11.73
CA LEU A 43 -12.08 8.09 -12.90
C LEU A 43 -10.71 7.42 -12.87
N ASP A 44 -9.67 8.16 -12.53
CA ASP A 44 -8.30 7.63 -12.43
C ASP A 44 -8.21 6.55 -11.35
N PHE A 45 -8.88 6.76 -10.22
CA PHE A 45 -8.98 5.75 -9.16
C PHE A 45 -9.71 4.49 -9.65
N LEU A 46 -10.87 4.64 -10.30
CA LEU A 46 -11.66 3.51 -10.82
C LEU A 46 -10.88 2.70 -11.86
N ASN A 47 -10.11 3.35 -12.71
CA ASN A 47 -9.25 2.68 -13.69
C ASN A 47 -8.15 1.86 -13.00
N ARG A 48 -7.49 2.42 -11.99
CA ARG A 48 -6.48 1.71 -11.18
C ARG A 48 -7.09 0.53 -10.43
N LEU A 49 -8.20 0.75 -9.72
CA LEU A 49 -8.92 -0.31 -9.00
C LEU A 49 -9.31 -1.46 -9.93
N THR A 50 -9.83 -1.15 -11.13
CA THR A 50 -10.19 -2.15 -12.12
C THR A 50 -8.97 -2.96 -12.58
N GLY A 51 -7.83 -2.31 -12.75
CA GLY A 51 -6.55 -2.97 -13.06
C GLY A 51 -6.11 -3.91 -11.94
N ASP A 52 -6.18 -3.46 -10.70
CA ASP A 52 -5.77 -4.23 -9.51
C ASP A 52 -6.70 -5.44 -9.26
N ILE A 53 -8.02 -5.27 -9.39
CA ILE A 53 -9.00 -6.37 -9.25
C ILE A 53 -8.72 -7.53 -10.20
N ARG A 54 -8.15 -7.26 -11.38
CA ARG A 54 -7.78 -8.28 -12.37
C ARG A 54 -6.50 -9.04 -12.02
N ARG A 55 -5.68 -8.52 -11.10
CA ARG A 55 -4.44 -9.17 -10.70
C ARG A 55 -4.71 -10.50 -9.99
N PRO A 56 -3.91 -11.54 -10.26
CA PRO A 56 -3.99 -12.80 -9.51
C PRO A 56 -3.78 -12.54 -8.02
N GLY A 57 -4.62 -13.17 -7.18
CA GLY A 57 -4.51 -13.04 -5.72
C GLY A 57 -4.96 -11.69 -5.15
N PHE A 58 -5.63 -10.84 -5.95
CA PHE A 58 -6.21 -9.59 -5.44
C PHE A 58 -7.04 -9.85 -4.18
N ALA A 59 -6.81 -9.05 -3.16
CA ALA A 59 -7.54 -9.07 -1.92
C ALA A 59 -7.86 -7.66 -1.45
N MET A 60 -9.01 -7.54 -0.77
CA MET A 60 -9.49 -6.29 -0.19
C MET A 60 -10.12 -6.55 1.16
N VAL A 61 -9.85 -5.64 2.10
CA VAL A 61 -10.54 -5.53 3.38
C VAL A 61 -11.23 -4.18 3.43
N ILE A 62 -12.48 -4.14 3.86
CA ILE A 62 -13.21 -2.89 4.11
C ILE A 62 -13.46 -2.72 5.59
N ALA A 63 -13.55 -1.46 6.01
CA ALA A 63 -13.99 -1.02 7.32
C ALA A 63 -15.37 -0.36 7.18
N GLU A 64 -16.32 -0.82 7.94
CA GLU A 64 -17.70 -0.33 7.89
C GLU A 64 -18.28 -0.12 9.30
N THR A 65 -19.09 0.90 9.44
CA THR A 65 -20.07 1.11 10.51
C THR A 65 -21.45 0.89 9.91
N ASP A 66 -22.29 1.90 9.83
CA ASP A 66 -23.52 1.92 9.02
C ASP A 66 -23.21 2.15 7.53
N HIS A 67 -22.02 2.64 7.22
CA HIS A 67 -21.53 2.94 5.88
C HIS A 67 -20.04 2.58 5.77
N LEU A 68 -19.50 2.64 4.55
CA LEU A 68 -18.09 2.42 4.27
C LEU A 68 -17.24 3.56 4.83
N VAL A 69 -16.32 3.26 5.76
CA VAL A 69 -15.43 4.24 6.39
C VAL A 69 -13.97 4.06 6.01
N GLY A 70 -13.62 2.92 5.40
CA GLY A 70 -12.24 2.69 4.94
C GLY A 70 -12.10 1.41 4.12
N CYS A 71 -10.97 1.30 3.42
CA CYS A 71 -10.56 0.06 2.75
C CYS A 71 -9.05 -0.02 2.63
N ALA A 72 -8.54 -1.25 2.50
CA ALA A 72 -7.19 -1.54 2.05
C ALA A 72 -7.23 -2.69 1.04
N PHE A 73 -6.45 -2.58 -0.02
CA PHE A 73 -6.39 -3.62 -1.04
C PHE A 73 -5.02 -3.70 -1.72
N GLY A 74 -4.81 -4.84 -2.37
CA GLY A 74 -3.59 -5.12 -3.09
C GLY A 74 -3.57 -6.54 -3.64
N PHE A 75 -2.36 -7.01 -3.99
CA PHE A 75 -2.15 -8.32 -4.60
C PHE A 75 -0.74 -8.84 -4.30
N PRO A 76 -0.52 -10.18 -4.38
CA PRO A 76 0.82 -10.75 -4.31
C PRO A 76 1.71 -10.23 -5.45
N VAL A 77 2.94 -9.85 -5.13
CA VAL A 77 3.93 -9.45 -6.13
C VAL A 77 4.36 -10.68 -6.92
N ALA A 78 4.29 -10.59 -8.25
CA ALA A 78 4.77 -11.65 -9.13
C ALA A 78 6.29 -11.82 -9.01
N GLY A 79 6.77 -13.06 -9.10
CA GLY A 79 8.19 -13.38 -8.97
C GLY A 79 9.08 -12.87 -10.11
N ASP A 80 8.48 -12.27 -11.16
CA ASP A 80 9.17 -11.63 -12.29
C ASP A 80 9.83 -10.29 -11.93
N GLY A 81 9.61 -9.78 -10.70
CA GLY A 81 10.19 -8.52 -10.22
C GLY A 81 9.58 -7.26 -10.82
N PHE A 82 8.50 -7.38 -11.63
CA PHE A 82 7.88 -6.21 -12.29
C PHE A 82 7.42 -5.11 -11.31
N TRP A 83 7.05 -5.47 -10.08
CA TRP A 83 6.72 -4.50 -9.04
C TRP A 83 7.86 -3.53 -8.74
N TRP A 84 9.09 -4.03 -8.78
CA TRP A 84 10.32 -3.27 -8.49
C TRP A 84 10.96 -2.64 -9.73
N LEU A 85 10.31 -2.74 -10.90
CA LEU A 85 10.83 -2.16 -12.12
C LEU A 85 11.07 -0.65 -11.95
N GLY A 86 12.30 -0.19 -12.23
CA GLY A 86 12.74 1.18 -12.05
C GLY A 86 13.22 1.49 -10.62
N PHE A 87 13.47 0.45 -9.81
CA PHE A 87 14.13 0.64 -8.52
C PHE A 87 15.53 1.22 -8.73
N ASP A 88 15.86 2.27 -7.95
CA ASP A 88 17.16 2.93 -8.07
C ASP A 88 18.26 2.08 -7.41
N GLY A 89 19.17 1.59 -8.23
CA GLY A 89 20.24 0.69 -7.81
C GLY A 89 19.83 -0.79 -7.78
N ALA A 90 20.53 -1.60 -6.99
CA ALA A 90 20.24 -3.02 -6.81
C ALA A 90 19.21 -3.21 -5.71
N LEU A 91 18.17 -4.02 -6.01
CA LEU A 91 17.21 -4.40 -4.98
C LEU A 91 17.93 -5.20 -3.88
N PRO A 92 17.73 -4.86 -2.58
CA PRO A 92 18.37 -5.60 -1.50
C PRO A 92 18.05 -7.10 -1.57
N GLN A 93 19.06 -7.95 -1.38
CA GLN A 93 18.94 -9.41 -1.48
C GLN A 93 17.84 -9.99 -0.57
N GLY A 94 17.65 -9.35 0.61
CA GLY A 94 16.58 -9.67 1.55
C GLY A 94 15.16 -9.46 1.01
N ILE A 95 15.00 -8.66 -0.04
CA ILE A 95 13.74 -8.38 -0.73
C ILE A 95 13.63 -9.13 -2.04
N GLU A 96 14.75 -9.21 -2.80
CA GLU A 96 14.81 -9.90 -4.08
C GLU A 96 14.41 -11.38 -3.98
N GLN A 97 14.98 -12.10 -3.02
CA GLN A 97 14.73 -13.52 -2.83
C GLN A 97 13.26 -13.83 -2.43
N PRO A 98 12.65 -13.14 -1.45
CA PRO A 98 11.22 -13.28 -1.17
C PRO A 98 10.33 -12.87 -2.35
N THR A 99 10.70 -11.85 -3.13
CA THR A 99 9.96 -11.48 -4.35
C THR A 99 9.95 -12.63 -5.34
N ALA A 100 11.12 -13.21 -5.64
CA ALA A 100 11.23 -14.33 -6.57
C ALA A 100 10.44 -15.58 -6.13
N SER A 101 10.27 -15.77 -4.82
CA SER A 101 9.50 -16.89 -4.24
C SER A 101 8.01 -16.59 -4.01
N GLY A 102 7.51 -15.40 -4.41
CA GLY A 102 6.12 -14.99 -4.18
C GLY A 102 5.80 -14.62 -2.73
N GLY A 103 6.82 -14.35 -1.90
CA GLY A 103 6.69 -14.01 -0.49
C GLY A 103 6.41 -12.51 -0.21
N VAL A 104 6.03 -11.73 -1.22
CA VAL A 104 5.74 -10.29 -1.07
C VAL A 104 4.29 -9.99 -1.46
N PHE A 105 3.58 -9.24 -0.62
CA PHE A 105 2.24 -8.73 -0.90
C PHE A 105 2.28 -7.21 -1.03
N ALA A 106 1.88 -6.69 -2.20
CA ALA A 106 1.82 -5.26 -2.44
C ALA A 106 0.48 -4.69 -1.98
N ILE A 107 0.50 -3.70 -1.11
CA ILE A 107 -0.66 -2.86 -0.79
C ILE A 107 -0.63 -1.67 -1.75
N THR A 108 -1.66 -1.54 -2.58
CA THR A 108 -1.76 -0.48 -3.59
C THR A 108 -2.60 0.71 -3.13
N SER A 109 -3.46 0.50 -2.13
CA SER A 109 -4.24 1.58 -1.53
C SER A 109 -4.63 1.24 -0.09
N ILE A 110 -4.58 2.26 0.76
CA ILE A 110 -5.21 2.31 2.07
C ILE A 110 -5.98 3.62 2.10
N LEU A 111 -7.30 3.55 2.20
CA LEU A 111 -8.19 4.71 2.21
C LEU A 111 -9.01 4.68 3.49
N VAL A 112 -9.12 5.81 4.15
CA VAL A 112 -9.94 5.99 5.36
C VAL A 112 -10.58 7.37 5.31
N GLN A 113 -11.79 7.50 5.79
CA GLN A 113 -12.42 8.83 5.92
C GLN A 113 -11.54 9.73 6.79
N PRO A 114 -11.42 11.03 6.46
CA PRO A 114 -10.57 11.96 7.19
C PRO A 114 -11.20 12.32 8.56
N HIS A 115 -11.12 11.41 9.51
CA HIS A 115 -11.60 11.64 10.87
C HIS A 115 -10.46 11.38 11.87
N PRO A 116 -10.29 12.19 12.95
CA PRO A 116 -9.22 12.02 13.92
C PRO A 116 -9.15 10.63 14.58
N GLN A 117 -10.27 9.90 14.61
CA GLN A 117 -10.37 8.54 15.17
C GLN A 117 -9.94 7.44 14.19
N ASP A 118 -9.70 7.78 12.92
CA ASP A 118 -9.55 6.78 11.84
C ASP A 118 -8.11 6.36 11.59
N GLN A 119 -7.12 6.97 12.23
CA GLN A 119 -5.71 6.55 12.13
C GLN A 119 -5.49 5.09 12.57
N ASP A 120 -6.22 4.63 13.59
CA ASP A 120 -6.19 3.23 14.01
C ASP A 120 -6.87 2.31 12.98
N VAL A 121 -7.90 2.79 12.28
CA VAL A 121 -8.61 2.03 11.23
C VAL A 121 -7.68 1.70 10.08
N ALA A 122 -6.88 2.64 9.59
CA ALA A 122 -5.92 2.41 8.52
C ALA A 122 -4.89 1.33 8.90
N ARG A 123 -4.34 1.40 10.12
CA ARG A 123 -3.43 0.40 10.64
C ARG A 123 -4.08 -0.98 10.74
N ARG A 124 -5.28 -1.07 11.29
CA ARG A 124 -6.03 -2.31 11.42
C ARG A 124 -6.39 -2.93 10.06
N LEU A 125 -6.73 -2.09 9.06
CA LEU A 125 -7.00 -2.54 7.70
C LEU A 125 -5.79 -3.23 7.06
N GLN A 126 -4.60 -2.59 7.14
CA GLN A 126 -3.38 -3.20 6.60
C GLN A 126 -2.97 -4.46 7.35
N GLU A 127 -3.04 -4.46 8.69
CA GLU A 127 -2.72 -5.63 9.51
C GLU A 127 -3.64 -6.80 9.16
N ARG A 128 -4.94 -6.54 9.01
CA ARG A 128 -5.91 -7.55 8.60
C ARG A 128 -5.65 -8.06 7.19
N LEU A 129 -5.37 -7.17 6.23
CA LEU A 129 -5.09 -7.54 4.85
C LEU A 129 -3.84 -8.42 4.77
N LEU A 130 -2.76 -8.03 5.44
CA LEU A 130 -1.49 -8.76 5.42
C LEU A 130 -1.54 -10.08 6.19
N SER A 131 -2.28 -10.16 7.30
CA SER A 131 -2.42 -11.39 8.09
C SER A 131 -3.13 -12.51 7.34
N ASP A 132 -3.98 -12.18 6.38
CA ASP A 132 -4.70 -13.15 5.56
C ASP A 132 -3.80 -13.79 4.47
N HIS A 133 -2.57 -13.28 4.29
CA HIS A 133 -1.60 -13.75 3.31
C HIS A 133 -0.34 -14.31 3.98
N GLN A 134 0.15 -15.44 3.51
CA GLN A 134 1.41 -16.06 3.98
C GLN A 134 2.64 -15.36 3.36
N ALA A 135 2.62 -14.03 3.31
CA ALA A 135 3.73 -13.25 2.78
C ALA A 135 4.80 -13.05 3.85
N SER A 136 6.06 -12.96 3.42
CA SER A 136 7.17 -12.57 4.28
C SER A 136 7.24 -11.06 4.47
N PHE A 137 6.74 -10.31 3.47
CA PHE A 137 6.74 -8.84 3.45
C PHE A 137 5.43 -8.28 2.91
N GLY A 138 4.98 -7.16 3.53
CA GLY A 138 4.18 -6.16 2.85
C GLY A 138 5.08 -5.22 2.05
N ALA A 139 4.62 -4.75 0.89
CA ALA A 139 5.29 -3.71 0.10
C ALA A 139 4.31 -2.62 -0.29
N THR A 140 4.76 -1.38 -0.38
CA THR A 140 3.96 -0.27 -0.91
C THR A 140 4.84 0.78 -1.58
N LEU A 141 4.25 1.57 -2.48
CA LEU A 141 4.88 2.71 -3.11
C LEU A 141 4.09 3.95 -2.74
N VAL A 142 4.79 4.97 -2.24
CA VAL A 142 4.19 6.21 -1.74
C VAL A 142 4.81 7.40 -2.46
N ASP A 143 3.99 8.38 -2.80
CA ASP A 143 4.48 9.66 -3.34
C ASP A 143 5.41 10.30 -2.29
N PRO A 144 6.62 10.75 -2.66
CA PRO A 144 7.56 11.39 -1.73
C PRO A 144 7.00 12.65 -1.08
N ASP A 145 6.06 13.32 -1.73
CA ASP A 145 5.42 14.54 -1.22
C ASP A 145 4.24 14.22 -0.27
N ASP A 146 3.78 12.98 -0.20
CA ASP A 146 2.77 12.54 0.77
C ASP A 146 3.41 12.25 2.14
N HIS A 147 3.88 13.32 2.77
CA HIS A 147 4.52 13.26 4.07
C HIS A 147 3.63 12.65 5.18
N PRO A 148 2.31 12.92 5.25
CA PRO A 148 1.45 12.31 6.25
C PRO A 148 1.42 10.78 6.14
N THR A 149 1.23 10.23 4.94
CA THR A 149 1.24 8.78 4.71
C THR A 149 2.60 8.17 5.03
N LEU A 150 3.70 8.80 4.61
CA LEU A 150 5.05 8.34 4.94
C LEU A 150 5.30 8.31 6.45
N ALA A 151 4.88 9.35 7.18
CA ALA A 151 5.01 9.41 8.64
C ALA A 151 4.19 8.32 9.33
N ALA A 152 2.95 8.10 8.90
CA ALA A 152 2.06 7.06 9.43
C ALA A 152 2.67 5.66 9.21
N LEU A 153 3.09 5.33 7.99
CA LEU A 153 3.67 4.04 7.68
C LEU A 153 4.95 3.78 8.48
N ARG A 154 5.84 4.75 8.60
CA ARG A 154 7.05 4.63 9.44
C ARG A 154 6.70 4.38 10.90
N SER A 155 5.67 5.04 11.44
CA SER A 155 5.19 4.78 12.81
C SER A 155 4.65 3.35 13.00
N TRP A 156 4.21 2.69 11.92
CA TRP A 156 3.76 1.29 11.89
C TRP A 156 4.86 0.32 11.49
N ARG A 157 6.14 0.74 11.60
CA ARG A 157 7.35 -0.05 11.33
C ARG A 157 7.59 -0.43 9.86
N TRP A 158 7.01 0.31 8.93
CA TRP A 158 7.42 0.21 7.55
C TRP A 158 8.83 0.79 7.37
N LEU A 159 9.66 0.06 6.64
CA LEU A 159 11.04 0.42 6.36
C LEU A 159 11.14 1.00 4.96
N ASP A 160 11.75 2.15 4.84
CA ASP A 160 12.06 2.79 3.57
C ASP A 160 13.28 2.09 2.95
N VAL A 161 13.13 1.53 1.76
CA VAL A 161 14.17 0.72 1.11
C VAL A 161 14.75 1.39 -0.13
N GLY A 162 14.22 2.53 -0.57
CA GLY A 162 14.74 3.27 -1.70
C GLY A 162 13.65 3.91 -2.57
N GLU A 163 14.00 4.17 -3.80
CA GLU A 163 13.19 4.87 -4.78
C GLU A 163 12.86 3.99 -5.97
N VAL A 164 11.64 4.16 -6.52
CA VAL A 164 11.20 3.47 -7.73
C VAL A 164 10.72 4.50 -8.73
N TRP A 165 11.35 4.49 -9.91
CA TRP A 165 10.97 5.34 -11.04
C TRP A 165 10.04 4.59 -11.98
N ARG A 166 8.83 5.11 -12.17
CA ARG A 166 7.87 4.48 -13.08
C ARG A 166 8.03 4.98 -14.51
N PRO A 167 8.12 4.05 -15.51
CA PRO A 167 8.38 4.43 -16.91
C PRO A 167 7.21 5.17 -17.59
N ALA A 168 6.01 5.11 -17.04
CA ALA A 168 4.82 5.76 -17.59
C ALA A 168 4.77 7.28 -17.35
N GLY A 169 5.81 7.88 -16.73
CA GLY A 169 5.96 9.31 -16.46
C GLY A 169 7.18 9.55 -15.58
N PRO A 170 7.65 10.79 -15.42
CA PRO A 170 8.77 11.10 -14.54
C PRO A 170 8.32 11.07 -13.06
N THR A 171 7.62 10.02 -12.66
CA THR A 171 7.08 9.89 -11.31
C THR A 171 7.95 8.95 -10.51
N MET A 172 8.56 9.48 -9.46
CA MET A 172 9.34 8.75 -8.48
C MET A 172 8.46 8.46 -7.27
N PHE A 173 8.61 7.26 -6.71
CA PHE A 173 7.94 6.83 -5.49
C PHE A 173 8.96 6.37 -4.45
N ARG A 174 8.65 6.57 -3.18
CA ARG A 174 9.35 5.91 -2.08
C ARG A 174 8.83 4.47 -1.97
N ALA A 175 9.74 3.52 -1.97
CA ALA A 175 9.44 2.12 -1.75
C ALA A 175 9.58 1.78 -0.27
N LEU A 176 8.50 1.27 0.33
CA LEU A 176 8.50 0.84 1.71
C LEU A 176 8.15 -0.64 1.80
N VAL A 177 8.74 -1.34 2.76
CA VAL A 177 8.46 -2.73 3.07
C VAL A 177 8.15 -2.91 4.56
N LEU A 178 7.24 -3.84 4.86
CA LEU A 178 6.92 -4.25 6.22
C LEU A 178 7.27 -5.73 6.39
N PRO A 179 8.26 -6.08 7.23
CA PRO A 179 8.54 -7.48 7.58
C PRO A 179 7.37 -8.10 8.36
N LEU A 180 6.94 -9.31 7.98
CA LEU A 180 5.81 -10.00 8.57
C LEU A 180 6.21 -11.20 9.45
N GLY A 181 7.46 -11.27 9.92
CA GLY A 181 7.93 -12.34 10.79
C GLY A 181 9.27 -12.02 11.45
N GLU A 182 9.55 -12.63 12.60
CA GLU A 182 10.77 -12.38 13.38
C GLU A 182 12.06 -12.65 12.59
N ARG A 183 12.09 -13.73 11.77
CA ARG A 183 13.25 -14.06 10.92
C ARG A 183 13.48 -13.04 9.82
N THR A 184 12.44 -12.40 9.37
CA THR A 184 12.45 -11.40 8.30
C THR A 184 12.94 -10.05 8.83
N THR A 185 12.51 -9.68 10.04
CA THR A 185 12.95 -8.46 10.73
C THR A 185 14.46 -8.45 10.98
N ALA A 186 15.00 -9.52 11.55
CA ALA A 186 16.44 -9.64 11.84
C ALA A 186 17.31 -9.54 10.57
N ARG A 187 16.80 -10.00 9.42
CA ARG A 187 17.53 -9.95 8.14
C ARG A 187 17.57 -8.56 7.52
N LEU A 188 16.55 -7.72 7.78
CA LEU A 188 16.50 -6.34 7.29
C LEU A 188 17.23 -5.35 8.20
N GLU A 189 17.23 -5.56 9.49
CA GLU A 189 18.01 -4.75 10.42
C GLU A 189 19.52 -4.83 10.13
N GLY A 190 20.02 -5.98 9.67
CA GLY A 190 21.37 -6.12 9.15
C GLY A 190 21.67 -5.28 7.90
N LEU A 191 20.68 -5.05 7.04
CA LEU A 191 20.83 -4.26 5.82
C LEU A 191 20.78 -2.75 6.07
N ALA A 192 20.00 -2.31 7.05
CA ALA A 192 19.91 -0.89 7.43
C ALA A 192 21.24 -0.40 8.06
N HIS A 193 21.99 -1.27 8.73
CA HIS A 193 23.32 -0.96 9.30
C HIS A 193 24.39 -0.78 8.22
N ASP A 194 24.33 -1.52 7.12
CA ASP A 194 25.29 -1.44 6.02
C ASP A 194 25.15 -0.16 5.17
N ALA A 195 23.91 0.35 5.04
CA ALA A 195 23.65 1.59 4.30
C ALA A 195 24.17 2.86 5.02
N SER A 196 24.29 2.82 6.35
CA SER A 196 24.78 3.96 7.15
C SER A 196 26.30 4.06 7.20
N THR A 197 27.05 3.08 6.70
CA THR A 197 28.52 3.01 6.86
C THR A 197 29.28 3.44 5.58
N ARG A 198 28.60 3.85 4.52
CA ARG A 198 29.22 4.25 3.24
C ARG A 198 29.19 5.75 2.98
N TRP A 199 29.86 6.53 3.86
CA TRP A 199 30.36 7.85 3.46
C TRP A 199 31.76 8.05 4.08
N PRO A 200 32.86 7.79 3.33
CA PRO A 200 34.11 8.50 3.58
C PRO A 200 34.12 9.78 2.76
N GLY A 201 34.52 10.88 3.40
CA GLY A 201 34.64 12.23 2.90
C GLY A 201 35.49 12.42 1.63
#